data_ff8204417c95457e3df84d76b415b98b
#
_entry.id   ff8204417c95457e3df84d76b415b98b
#
_cell.length_a   1.000
_cell.length_b   1.000
_cell.length_c   1.000
_cell.angle_alpha   90.00
_cell.angle_beta   90.00
_cell.angle_gamma   90.00
#
_symmetry.space_group_name_H-M   'P 1'
#
loop_
_entity.id
_entity.type
_entity.pdbx_description
1 polymer ?
#
loop_
_entity_poly.entity_id
_entity_poly.type
_entity_poly.pdbx_seq_one_letter_code
_entity_poly.pdbx_strand_id
1 'polypeptide(L)'
;MRRIILFLLIALCGSLSGQENPSLYAYVHNPLVIAPSFAGINSGTLSVLSDYRFVGIEGAPRTSISTFEYKLVEKNLGLAGSWTSDQIGPVQNNSFHLSTAYHLQISREEYFSFGMRHGLHTFLMNLNNERFIDLVDVSINTSIYNTMYYNLDLSGLYYNDETYFGASLFNVVNGQFLIDNYTARSLGIFGGGQNQFNRNVKLAYSGALFATAGKPLVLNLYAQYFLRPELRLGLHRHDRDYGFNALFENRGLKIFYKYSYPTNMLRFFSKQSHTFGFSYDFVKEKRRVESPVFFLN
;
A
#
# COMPACT_ATOMS: atom_id res chain seq x y z
N MET A 1 -7.02 14.05 -27.00
CA MET A 1 -7.21 15.31 -26.28
C MET A 1 -8.36 15.25 -25.25
N ARG A 2 -9.61 14.90 -25.60
CA ARG A 2 -10.73 14.83 -24.61
C ARG A 2 -10.46 13.94 -23.39
N ARG A 3 -9.81 12.79 -23.56
CA ARG A 3 -9.47 11.86 -22.45
C ARG A 3 -8.39 12.39 -21.52
N ILE A 4 -7.46 13.21 -22.02
CA ILE A 4 -6.41 13.86 -21.20
C ILE A 4 -7.00 14.99 -20.36
N ILE A 5 -7.96 15.73 -20.90
CA ILE A 5 -8.67 16.81 -20.18
C ILE A 5 -9.53 16.24 -19.05
N LEU A 6 -10.18 15.09 -19.26
CA LEU A 6 -10.94 14.40 -18.20
C LEU A 6 -10.04 13.93 -17.07
N PHE A 7 -8.84 13.45 -17.39
CA PHE A 7 -7.85 13.03 -16.40
C PHE A 7 -7.29 14.22 -15.59
N LEU A 8 -7.10 15.37 -16.23
CA LEU A 8 -6.69 16.62 -15.58
C LEU A 8 -7.79 17.21 -14.68
N LEU A 9 -9.06 17.10 -15.06
CA LEU A 9 -10.19 17.57 -14.24
C LEU A 9 -10.39 16.74 -12.98
N ILE A 10 -10.19 15.43 -13.04
CA ILE A 10 -10.24 14.54 -11.86
C ILE A 10 -9.07 14.85 -10.90
N ALA A 11 -7.92 15.30 -11.42
CA ALA A 11 -6.76 15.67 -10.62
C ALA A 11 -6.94 16.96 -9.81
N LEU A 12 -7.93 17.80 -10.18
CA LEU A 12 -8.20 19.10 -9.56
C LEU A 12 -9.26 19.08 -8.45
N CYS A 13 -9.94 17.96 -8.20
CA CYS A 13 -10.90 17.83 -7.11
C CYS A 13 -10.21 18.00 -5.75
N GLY A 14 -10.39 19.17 -5.14
CA GLY A 14 -9.88 19.53 -3.83
C GLY A 14 -10.52 18.69 -2.72
N SER A 15 -9.72 18.18 -1.82
CA SER A 15 -10.07 17.20 -0.80
C SER A 15 -10.13 17.79 0.59
N LEU A 16 -11.08 17.36 1.36
CA LEU A 16 -11.17 17.53 2.80
C LEU A 16 -10.28 16.45 3.47
N SER A 17 -9.53 16.81 4.49
CA SER A 17 -8.55 15.92 5.12
C SER A 17 -9.17 15.04 6.20
N GLY A 18 -8.85 13.75 6.19
CA GLY A 18 -9.14 12.76 7.23
C GLY A 18 -7.93 11.87 7.48
N GLN A 19 -7.92 11.08 8.55
CA GLN A 19 -6.87 10.10 8.83
C GLN A 19 -6.82 9.05 7.72
N GLU A 20 -5.65 8.87 7.11
CA GLU A 20 -5.40 7.89 6.06
C GLU A 20 -4.97 6.55 6.65
N ASN A 21 -5.19 5.48 5.90
CA ASN A 21 -4.57 4.20 6.20
C ASN A 21 -3.10 4.23 5.74
N PRO A 22 -2.12 4.21 6.66
CA PRO A 22 -0.72 4.41 6.33
C PRO A 22 -0.16 3.32 5.40
N SER A 23 -0.73 2.12 5.41
CA SER A 23 -0.31 1.04 4.54
C SER A 23 -0.46 1.36 3.05
N LEU A 24 -1.39 2.25 2.67
CA LEU A 24 -1.63 2.60 1.27
C LEU A 24 -0.46 3.31 0.59
N TYR A 25 0.49 3.88 1.36
CA TYR A 25 1.71 4.49 0.83
C TYR A 25 2.69 3.50 0.21
N ALA A 26 2.56 2.23 0.58
CA ALA A 26 3.50 1.18 0.22
C ALA A 26 3.09 0.37 -1.02
N TYR A 27 1.87 0.56 -1.55
CA TYR A 27 1.25 -0.37 -2.49
C TYR A 27 2.06 -0.61 -3.76
N VAL A 28 2.81 0.37 -4.21
CA VAL A 28 3.62 0.26 -5.43
C VAL A 28 4.74 -0.77 -5.28
N HIS A 29 5.27 -0.93 -4.07
CA HIS A 29 6.32 -1.91 -3.76
C HIS A 29 5.78 -3.19 -3.18
N ASN A 30 4.62 -3.09 -2.55
CA ASN A 30 3.95 -4.20 -1.93
C ASN A 30 2.44 -4.12 -2.20
N PRO A 31 1.98 -4.56 -3.37
CA PRO A 31 0.57 -4.48 -3.75
C PRO A 31 -0.33 -5.37 -2.90
N LEU A 32 0.20 -6.33 -2.16
CA LEU A 32 -0.56 -7.08 -1.14
C LEU A 32 -1.24 -6.17 -0.13
N VAL A 33 -0.68 -4.99 0.11
CA VAL A 33 -1.27 -3.99 1.02
C VAL A 33 -2.65 -3.54 0.55
N ILE A 34 -2.84 -3.37 -0.76
CA ILE A 34 -4.11 -2.88 -1.32
C ILE A 34 -5.04 -3.99 -1.79
N ALA A 35 -4.53 -5.19 -2.07
CA ALA A 35 -5.38 -6.27 -2.57
C ALA A 35 -4.79 -7.64 -2.28
N PRO A 36 -5.51 -8.51 -1.55
CA PRO A 36 -5.10 -9.90 -1.37
C PRO A 36 -5.03 -10.71 -2.67
N SER A 37 -5.71 -10.30 -3.73
CA SER A 37 -5.64 -10.94 -5.05
C SER A 37 -4.26 -10.89 -5.71
N PHE A 38 -3.32 -10.10 -5.19
CA PHE A 38 -1.91 -10.13 -5.61
C PHE A 38 -1.12 -11.27 -4.98
N ALA A 39 -1.63 -11.96 -3.96
CA ALA A 39 -0.91 -13.03 -3.30
C ALA A 39 -0.47 -14.12 -4.31
N GLY A 40 0.83 -14.44 -4.34
CA GLY A 40 1.40 -15.45 -5.22
C GLY A 40 1.50 -15.05 -6.70
N ILE A 41 1.31 -13.80 -7.08
CA ILE A 41 1.67 -13.34 -8.43
C ILE A 41 3.18 -13.53 -8.62
N ASN A 42 3.97 -13.25 -7.60
CA ASN A 42 5.37 -13.64 -7.56
C ASN A 42 5.49 -15.07 -7.01
N SER A 43 6.40 -15.83 -7.57
CA SER A 43 6.55 -17.27 -7.23
C SER A 43 7.02 -17.50 -5.80
N GLY A 44 7.76 -16.55 -5.24
CA GLY A 44 8.22 -16.56 -3.84
C GLY A 44 9.02 -15.31 -3.56
N THR A 45 8.49 -14.41 -2.70
CA THR A 45 9.08 -13.11 -2.39
C THR A 45 9.00 -12.84 -0.90
N LEU A 46 10.10 -12.32 -0.35
CA LEU A 46 10.15 -11.71 0.96
C LEU A 46 10.37 -10.21 0.77
N SER A 47 9.56 -9.35 1.42
CA SER A 47 9.80 -7.92 1.37
C SER A 47 9.64 -7.25 2.73
N VAL A 48 10.41 -6.19 2.93
CA VAL A 48 10.35 -5.31 4.09
C VAL A 48 10.34 -3.88 3.61
N LEU A 49 9.47 -3.07 4.20
CA LEU A 49 9.34 -1.66 3.89
C LEU A 49 9.20 -0.87 5.19
N SER A 50 9.89 0.28 5.27
CA SER A 50 9.78 1.21 6.38
C SER A 50 9.52 2.61 5.86
N ASP A 51 8.46 3.23 6.37
CA ASP A 51 8.02 4.58 6.01
C ASP A 51 8.13 5.50 7.22
N TYR A 52 8.87 6.59 7.07
CA TYR A 52 9.08 7.62 8.09
C TYR A 52 8.49 8.92 7.58
N ARG A 53 7.37 9.33 8.13
CA ARG A 53 6.67 10.54 7.69
C ARG A 53 7.04 11.72 8.58
N PHE A 54 7.06 12.92 7.98
CA PHE A 54 7.25 14.19 8.68
C PHE A 54 8.46 14.17 9.62
N VAL A 55 9.60 13.76 9.08
CA VAL A 55 10.85 13.66 9.84
C VAL A 55 11.19 14.98 10.53
N GLY A 56 11.53 14.93 11.84
CA GLY A 56 11.78 16.09 12.68
C GLY A 56 10.59 16.51 13.57
N ILE A 57 9.42 15.91 13.39
CA ILE A 57 8.28 16.08 14.30
C ILE A 57 8.29 14.95 15.32
N GLU A 58 8.18 15.29 16.61
CA GLU A 58 8.04 14.31 17.68
C GLU A 58 6.70 13.55 17.54
N GLY A 59 6.72 12.23 17.72
CA GLY A 59 5.54 11.39 17.53
C GLY A 59 5.05 11.23 16.08
N ALA A 60 5.85 11.68 15.09
CA ALA A 60 5.51 11.55 13.69
C ALA A 60 5.27 10.09 13.27
N PRO A 61 4.39 9.84 12.27
CA PRO A 61 4.04 8.49 11.85
C PRO A 61 5.25 7.67 11.36
N ARG A 62 5.31 6.43 11.83
CA ARG A 62 6.30 5.43 11.39
C ARG A 62 5.59 4.13 11.11
N THR A 63 5.71 3.64 9.89
CA THR A 63 5.07 2.39 9.47
C THR A 63 6.12 1.42 8.97
N SER A 64 6.09 0.18 9.46
CA SER A 64 6.92 -0.91 8.96
C SER A 64 6.02 -2.05 8.49
N ILE A 65 6.32 -2.58 7.31
CA ILE A 65 5.54 -3.67 6.69
C ILE A 65 6.52 -4.75 6.27
N SER A 66 6.26 -5.99 6.67
CA SER A 66 6.98 -7.16 6.20
C SER A 66 6.00 -8.11 5.56
N THR A 67 6.35 -8.67 4.39
CA THR A 67 5.49 -9.62 3.69
C THR A 67 6.30 -10.80 3.20
N PHE A 68 5.64 -11.93 3.18
CA PHE A 68 6.10 -13.16 2.56
C PHE A 68 4.98 -13.65 1.64
N GLU A 69 5.30 -13.98 0.39
CA GLU A 69 4.36 -14.58 -0.53
C GLU A 69 4.94 -15.81 -1.21
N TYR A 70 4.04 -16.75 -1.54
CA TYR A 70 4.40 -17.98 -2.20
C TYR A 70 3.26 -18.44 -3.13
N LYS A 71 3.61 -18.96 -4.31
CA LYS A 71 2.68 -19.52 -5.27
C LYS A 71 2.74 -21.05 -5.27
N LEU A 72 1.59 -21.67 -5.05
CA LEU A 72 1.37 -23.09 -5.26
C LEU A 72 0.99 -23.33 -6.73
N VAL A 73 1.99 -23.48 -7.59
CA VAL A 73 1.85 -23.48 -9.07
C VAL A 73 0.84 -24.50 -9.57
N GLU A 74 0.90 -25.72 -9.06
CA GLU A 74 0.00 -26.80 -9.48
C GLU A 74 -1.47 -26.53 -9.17
N LYS A 75 -1.76 -25.67 -8.21
CA LYS A 75 -3.11 -25.37 -7.73
C LYS A 75 -3.61 -23.99 -8.18
N ASN A 76 -2.81 -23.21 -8.91
CA ASN A 76 -3.10 -21.80 -9.20
C ASN A 76 -3.47 -20.96 -7.95
N LEU A 77 -2.92 -21.35 -6.81
CA LEU A 77 -3.21 -20.74 -5.52
C LEU A 77 -2.01 -19.94 -5.03
N GLY A 78 -2.25 -18.69 -4.68
CA GLY A 78 -1.29 -17.83 -4.01
C GLY A 78 -1.56 -17.75 -2.50
N LEU A 79 -0.49 -17.78 -1.72
CA LEU A 79 -0.51 -17.59 -0.27
C LEU A 79 0.40 -16.43 0.08
N ALA A 80 -0.02 -15.60 1.04
CA ALA A 80 0.85 -14.56 1.58
C ALA A 80 0.56 -14.32 3.06
N GLY A 81 1.63 -14.04 3.80
CA GLY A 81 1.58 -13.52 5.16
C GLY A 81 2.11 -12.10 5.19
N SER A 82 1.54 -11.21 5.99
CA SER A 82 2.09 -9.88 6.21
C SER A 82 1.96 -9.46 7.66
N TRP A 83 2.96 -8.71 8.10
CA TRP A 83 2.96 -8.03 9.39
C TRP A 83 3.18 -6.54 9.17
N THR A 84 2.33 -5.74 9.80
CA THR A 84 2.42 -4.28 9.75
C THR A 84 2.48 -3.75 11.17
N SER A 85 3.42 -2.85 11.43
CA SER A 85 3.49 -2.06 12.66
C SER A 85 3.42 -0.60 12.28
N ASP A 86 2.45 0.11 12.85
CA ASP A 86 2.21 1.52 12.62
C ASP A 86 2.16 2.25 13.95
N GLN A 87 2.96 3.30 14.10
CA GLN A 87 3.05 4.11 15.30
C GLN A 87 2.83 5.58 14.97
N ILE A 88 1.91 6.23 15.70
CA ILE A 88 1.62 7.65 15.58
C ILE A 88 1.45 8.21 17.00
N GLY A 89 2.43 8.98 17.47
CA GLY A 89 2.44 9.47 18.85
C GLY A 89 2.32 8.32 19.85
N PRO A 90 1.34 8.39 20.79
CA PRO A 90 1.09 7.36 21.80
C PRO A 90 0.34 6.13 21.27
N VAL A 91 -0.09 6.15 20.02
CA VAL A 91 -0.88 5.07 19.38
C VAL A 91 0.02 4.13 18.61
N GLN A 92 -0.09 2.84 18.86
CA GLN A 92 0.55 1.78 18.13
C GLN A 92 -0.49 0.78 17.61
N ASN A 93 -0.49 0.54 16.31
CA ASN A 93 -1.28 -0.49 15.66
C ASN A 93 -0.37 -1.58 15.10
N ASN A 94 -0.58 -2.82 15.49
CA ASN A 94 0.09 -3.95 14.86
C ASN A 94 -0.97 -4.83 14.18
N SER A 95 -0.65 -5.31 13.00
CA SER A 95 -1.55 -6.14 12.22
C SER A 95 -0.80 -7.35 11.68
N PHE A 96 -1.41 -8.50 11.81
CA PHE A 96 -0.98 -9.71 11.13
C PHE A 96 -2.06 -10.13 10.13
N HIS A 97 -1.67 -10.36 8.88
CA HIS A 97 -2.59 -10.76 7.83
C HIS A 97 -2.18 -12.06 7.18
N LEU A 98 -3.17 -12.88 6.88
CA LEU A 98 -3.03 -14.07 6.03
C LEU A 98 -3.91 -13.87 4.80
N SER A 99 -3.28 -13.89 3.63
CA SER A 99 -3.94 -13.70 2.33
C SER A 99 -3.88 -14.96 1.51
N THR A 100 -4.99 -15.25 0.83
CA THR A 100 -5.09 -16.33 -0.17
C THR A 100 -5.66 -15.74 -1.45
N ALA A 101 -5.15 -16.19 -2.60
CA ALA A 101 -5.66 -15.81 -3.90
C ALA A 101 -5.72 -16.99 -4.85
N TYR A 102 -6.80 -17.07 -5.64
CA TYR A 102 -6.95 -18.04 -6.70
C TYR A 102 -6.81 -17.35 -8.05
N HIS A 103 -5.88 -17.83 -8.88
CA HIS A 103 -5.55 -17.26 -10.19
C HIS A 103 -6.18 -18.09 -11.30
N LEU A 104 -7.27 -17.60 -11.88
CA LEU A 104 -7.95 -18.22 -13.01
C LEU A 104 -7.31 -17.74 -14.31
N GLN A 105 -6.74 -18.65 -15.10
CA GLN A 105 -6.26 -18.34 -16.44
C GLN A 105 -7.45 -18.28 -17.40
N ILE A 106 -7.67 -17.10 -18.02
CA ILE A 106 -8.76 -16.85 -18.99
C ILE A 106 -8.27 -17.13 -20.40
N SER A 107 -7.06 -16.68 -20.72
CA SER A 107 -6.40 -16.93 -22.00
C SER A 107 -4.92 -17.31 -21.78
N ARG A 108 -4.11 -17.38 -22.85
CA ARG A 108 -2.68 -17.72 -22.72
C ARG A 108 -1.89 -16.74 -21.84
N GLU A 109 -2.27 -15.47 -21.85
CA GLU A 109 -1.54 -14.37 -21.23
C GLU A 109 -2.40 -13.56 -20.26
N GLU A 110 -3.68 -13.91 -20.08
CA GLU A 110 -4.64 -13.16 -19.25
C GLU A 110 -5.13 -13.99 -18.07
N TYR A 111 -5.17 -13.35 -16.94
CA TYR A 111 -5.56 -13.96 -15.68
C TYR A 111 -6.58 -13.10 -14.96
N PHE A 112 -7.48 -13.75 -14.25
CA PHE A 112 -8.31 -13.15 -13.23
C PHE A 112 -8.01 -13.78 -11.88
N SER A 113 -7.77 -12.95 -10.86
CA SER A 113 -7.48 -13.41 -9.51
C SER A 113 -8.54 -12.92 -8.54
N PHE A 114 -9.00 -13.83 -7.65
CA PHE A 114 -9.82 -13.52 -6.51
C PHE A 114 -9.02 -13.73 -5.23
N GLY A 115 -9.00 -12.73 -4.36
CA GLY A 115 -8.24 -12.77 -3.12
C GLY A 115 -9.09 -12.49 -1.90
N MET A 116 -8.70 -13.14 -0.81
CA MET A 116 -9.26 -12.95 0.52
C MET A 116 -8.15 -12.77 1.53
N ARG A 117 -8.30 -11.84 2.48
CA ARG A 117 -7.34 -11.57 3.53
C ARG A 117 -8.01 -11.55 4.88
N HIS A 118 -7.52 -12.38 5.77
CA HIS A 118 -7.85 -12.41 7.18
C HIS A 118 -6.85 -11.58 7.95
N GLY A 119 -7.31 -10.65 8.77
CA GLY A 119 -6.47 -9.77 9.57
C GLY A 119 -6.78 -9.86 11.06
N LEU A 120 -5.73 -9.97 11.87
CA LEU A 120 -5.76 -9.76 13.31
C LEU A 120 -5.01 -8.47 13.62
N HIS A 121 -5.65 -7.57 14.31
CA HIS A 121 -5.13 -6.25 14.63
C HIS A 121 -5.07 -6.07 16.12
N THR A 122 -3.99 -5.43 16.61
CA THR A 122 -3.91 -4.93 17.97
C THR A 122 -3.82 -3.41 17.93
N PHE A 123 -4.67 -2.75 18.71
CA PHE A 123 -4.65 -1.32 18.92
C PHE A 123 -4.19 -1.05 20.36
N LEU A 124 -3.07 -0.35 20.51
CA LEU A 124 -2.52 0.07 21.77
C LEU A 124 -2.42 1.59 21.79
N MET A 125 -3.02 2.23 22.79
CA MET A 125 -2.83 3.65 23.08
C MET A 125 -2.31 3.80 24.51
N ASN A 126 -1.09 4.32 24.65
CA ASN A 126 -0.41 4.51 25.94
C ASN A 126 -0.26 6.00 26.22
N LEU A 127 -1.05 6.49 27.17
CA LEU A 127 -1.11 7.90 27.55
C LEU A 127 -0.25 8.23 28.79
N ASN A 128 0.45 7.27 29.39
CA ASN A 128 1.18 7.46 30.64
C ASN A 128 2.29 8.52 30.56
N ASN A 129 2.87 8.74 29.39
CA ASN A 129 3.96 9.68 29.18
C ASN A 129 3.50 11.00 28.55
N GLU A 130 2.19 11.15 28.28
CA GLU A 130 1.65 12.33 27.66
C GLU A 130 1.39 13.43 28.70
N ARG A 131 1.69 14.68 28.37
CA ARG A 131 1.41 15.82 29.21
C ARG A 131 0.06 16.42 28.84
N PHE A 132 -0.93 16.25 29.69
CA PHE A 132 -2.25 16.86 29.53
C PHE A 132 -2.26 18.28 30.10
N ILE A 133 -2.86 19.21 29.39
CA ILE A 133 -3.04 20.60 29.79
C ILE A 133 -4.13 20.67 30.89
N ASP A 134 -5.14 19.82 30.79
CA ASP A 134 -6.22 19.72 31.78
C ASP A 134 -6.18 18.32 32.44
N LEU A 135 -5.72 18.31 33.70
CA LEU A 135 -5.64 17.10 34.52
C LEU A 135 -7.00 16.64 35.09
N VAL A 136 -8.05 17.44 34.91
CA VAL A 136 -9.40 17.19 35.46
C VAL A 136 -10.35 16.65 34.36
N ASP A 137 -9.88 16.47 33.12
CA ASP A 137 -10.69 15.89 32.07
C ASP A 137 -11.03 14.43 32.39
N VAL A 138 -12.27 14.22 32.82
CA VAL A 138 -12.83 12.89 33.19
C VAL A 138 -12.85 11.91 32.03
N SER A 139 -12.71 12.37 30.79
CA SER A 139 -12.64 11.52 29.59
C SER A 139 -11.34 10.73 29.49
N ILE A 140 -10.30 11.13 30.22
CA ILE A 140 -8.99 10.47 30.29
C ILE A 140 -8.92 9.53 31.50
N ASN A 141 -9.85 8.60 31.58
CA ASN A 141 -9.95 7.71 32.76
C ASN A 141 -9.04 6.47 32.71
N THR A 142 -8.33 6.23 31.61
CA THR A 142 -7.44 5.07 31.45
C THR A 142 -6.16 5.48 30.76
N SER A 143 -5.02 5.19 31.41
CA SER A 143 -3.68 5.47 30.85
C SER A 143 -3.30 4.55 29.71
N ILE A 144 -3.92 3.37 29.60
CA ILE A 144 -3.60 2.36 28.59
C ILE A 144 -4.88 1.75 28.04
N TYR A 145 -5.07 1.85 26.71
CA TYR A 145 -6.10 1.12 25.97
C TYR A 145 -5.43 0.07 25.13
N ASN A 146 -5.86 -1.18 25.27
CA ASN A 146 -5.37 -2.30 24.47
C ASN A 146 -6.56 -3.14 24.00
N THR A 147 -6.71 -3.26 22.69
CA THR A 147 -7.80 -4.03 22.06
C THR A 147 -7.30 -4.84 20.89
N MET A 148 -7.84 -6.03 20.74
CA MET A 148 -7.62 -6.89 19.58
C MET A 148 -8.91 -7.01 18.78
N TYR A 149 -8.83 -6.90 17.46
CA TYR A 149 -9.97 -7.09 16.58
C TYR A 149 -9.58 -7.82 15.28
N TYR A 150 -10.59 -8.41 14.66
CA TYR A 150 -10.47 -9.14 13.42
C TYR A 150 -11.07 -8.33 12.28
N ASN A 151 -10.50 -8.44 11.08
CA ASN A 151 -11.10 -7.96 9.86
C ASN A 151 -11.00 -8.98 8.72
N LEU A 152 -11.81 -8.76 7.69
CA LEU A 152 -11.82 -9.51 6.45
C LEU A 152 -11.82 -8.54 5.28
N ASP A 153 -10.89 -8.76 4.33
CA ASP A 153 -10.85 -8.01 3.08
C ASP A 153 -11.01 -8.95 1.88
N LEU A 154 -11.65 -8.45 0.83
CA LEU A 154 -11.85 -9.17 -0.42
C LEU A 154 -11.32 -8.34 -1.59
N SER A 155 -10.84 -8.99 -2.64
CA SER A 155 -10.42 -8.30 -3.86
C SER A 155 -10.55 -9.14 -5.10
N GLY A 156 -10.67 -8.45 -6.24
CA GLY A 156 -10.58 -9.00 -7.57
C GLY A 156 -9.52 -8.26 -8.39
N LEU A 157 -8.81 -8.99 -9.23
CA LEU A 157 -7.73 -8.45 -10.06
C LEU A 157 -7.75 -9.15 -11.41
N TYR A 158 -7.84 -8.36 -12.47
CA TYR A 158 -7.48 -8.77 -13.83
C TYR A 158 -6.06 -8.35 -14.12
N TYR A 159 -5.27 -9.22 -14.75
CA TYR A 159 -3.91 -8.88 -15.15
C TYR A 159 -3.42 -9.70 -16.33
N ASN A 160 -2.50 -9.08 -17.08
CA ASN A 160 -1.69 -9.69 -18.13
C ASN A 160 -0.26 -9.16 -18.04
N ASP A 161 0.61 -9.40 -19.03
CA ASP A 161 2.02 -8.97 -19.01
C ASP A 161 2.21 -7.45 -19.06
N GLU A 162 1.23 -6.70 -19.56
CA GLU A 162 1.36 -5.26 -19.80
C GLU A 162 0.54 -4.42 -18.84
N THR A 163 -0.61 -4.92 -18.37
CA THR A 163 -1.57 -4.13 -17.61
C THR A 163 -2.24 -4.93 -16.51
N TYR A 164 -2.69 -4.23 -15.51
CA TYR A 164 -3.55 -4.78 -14.46
C TYR A 164 -4.62 -3.77 -14.06
N PHE A 165 -5.75 -4.30 -13.59
CA PHE A 165 -6.84 -3.53 -13.04
C PHE A 165 -7.58 -4.34 -11.98
N GLY A 166 -7.92 -3.72 -10.86
CA GLY A 166 -8.58 -4.43 -9.78
C GLY A 166 -9.36 -3.53 -8.82
N ALA A 167 -10.08 -4.20 -7.93
CA ALA A 167 -10.80 -3.55 -6.86
C ALA A 167 -10.68 -4.36 -5.55
N SER A 168 -10.74 -3.66 -4.43
CA SER A 168 -10.69 -4.24 -3.09
C SER A 168 -11.78 -3.66 -2.20
N LEU A 169 -12.38 -4.52 -1.39
CA LEU A 169 -13.27 -4.18 -0.30
C LEU A 169 -12.55 -4.46 1.01
N PHE A 170 -12.27 -3.41 1.78
CA PHE A 170 -11.61 -3.52 3.07
C PHE A 170 -12.64 -3.51 4.20
N ASN A 171 -12.32 -4.23 5.27
CA ASN A 171 -13.14 -4.30 6.48
C ASN A 171 -14.58 -4.74 6.19
N VAL A 172 -14.75 -5.78 5.37
CA VAL A 172 -16.07 -6.38 5.08
C VAL A 172 -16.73 -6.82 6.37
N VAL A 173 -15.95 -7.42 7.28
CA VAL A 173 -16.31 -7.64 8.68
C VAL A 173 -15.70 -6.51 9.49
N ASN A 174 -16.53 -5.72 10.17
CA ASN A 174 -16.07 -4.58 10.95
C ASN A 174 -15.51 -5.04 12.31
N GLY A 175 -14.23 -4.78 12.54
CA GLY A 175 -13.62 -4.95 13.85
C GLY A 175 -13.92 -3.76 14.76
N GLN A 176 -14.24 -4.02 16.02
CA GLN A 176 -14.36 -2.98 17.05
C GLN A 176 -13.01 -2.79 17.73
N PHE A 177 -12.47 -1.58 17.74
CA PHE A 177 -11.17 -1.28 18.34
C PHE A 177 -11.24 -0.39 19.59
N LEU A 178 -12.32 0.35 19.77
CA LEU A 178 -12.67 1.10 20.99
C LEU A 178 -14.15 0.97 21.24
N ILE A 179 -14.62 1.36 22.45
CA ILE A 179 -16.05 1.43 22.74
C ILE A 179 -16.71 2.35 21.70
N ASP A 180 -17.73 1.82 21.00
CA ASP A 180 -18.48 2.51 19.94
C ASP A 180 -17.67 2.92 18.70
N ASN A 181 -16.39 2.49 18.59
CA ASN A 181 -15.54 2.76 17.42
C ASN A 181 -15.25 1.47 16.64
N TYR A 182 -15.66 1.45 15.37
CA TYR A 182 -15.46 0.34 14.44
C TYR A 182 -14.57 0.75 13.28
N THR A 183 -13.92 -0.26 12.69
CA THR A 183 -13.14 -0.04 11.46
C THR A 183 -14.09 0.37 10.33
N ALA A 184 -13.78 1.49 9.66
CA ALA A 184 -14.59 1.97 8.54
C ALA A 184 -14.40 1.07 7.31
N ARG A 185 -15.49 0.73 6.62
CA ARG A 185 -15.42 0.05 5.33
C ARG A 185 -14.83 0.96 4.28
N SER A 186 -13.98 0.39 3.44
CA SER A 186 -13.31 1.12 2.36
C SER A 186 -13.39 0.33 1.06
N LEU A 187 -13.53 1.07 -0.03
CA LEU A 187 -13.41 0.57 -1.40
C LEU A 187 -12.14 1.12 -2.03
N GLY A 188 -11.32 0.25 -2.61
CA GLY A 188 -10.17 0.62 -3.42
C GLY A 188 -10.38 0.20 -4.88
N ILE A 189 -10.04 1.08 -5.81
CA ILE A 189 -9.94 0.77 -7.24
C ILE A 189 -8.52 1.12 -7.66
N PHE A 190 -7.86 0.22 -8.35
CA PHE A 190 -6.45 0.40 -8.72
C PHE A 190 -6.16 -0.21 -10.09
N GLY A 191 -5.12 0.29 -10.71
CA GLY A 191 -4.68 -0.23 -11.99
C GLY A 191 -3.36 0.41 -12.42
N GLY A 192 -2.76 -0.18 -13.41
CA GLY A 192 -1.50 0.29 -13.95
C GLY A 192 -1.07 -0.48 -15.18
N GLY A 193 0.09 -0.10 -15.65
CA GLY A 193 0.63 -0.73 -16.83
C GLY A 193 2.07 -0.32 -17.12
N GLN A 194 2.65 -0.97 -18.12
CA GLN A 194 3.93 -0.57 -18.70
C GLN A 194 3.80 -0.46 -20.21
N ASN A 195 4.48 0.52 -20.78
CA ASN A 195 4.53 0.70 -22.21
C ASN A 195 5.98 0.94 -22.63
N GLN A 196 6.40 0.22 -23.65
CA GLN A 196 7.65 0.47 -24.32
C GLN A 196 7.37 1.30 -25.58
N PHE A 197 7.71 2.58 -25.56
CA PHE A 197 7.46 3.51 -26.67
C PHE A 197 8.50 3.35 -27.79
N ASN A 198 9.72 3.00 -27.43
CA ASN A 198 10.80 2.67 -28.37
C ASN A 198 11.86 1.82 -27.68
N ARG A 199 12.96 1.47 -28.37
CA ARG A 199 14.03 0.62 -27.81
C ARG A 199 14.64 1.17 -26.51
N ASN A 200 14.57 2.49 -26.29
CA ASN A 200 15.24 3.18 -25.18
C ASN A 200 14.28 3.75 -24.14
N VAL A 201 12.97 3.76 -24.41
CA VAL A 201 11.98 4.41 -23.53
C VAL A 201 10.93 3.40 -23.10
N LYS A 202 11.05 2.95 -21.86
CA LYS A 202 10.04 2.13 -21.18
C LYS A 202 9.53 2.91 -19.98
N LEU A 203 8.20 3.02 -19.85
CA LEU A 203 7.54 3.67 -18.74
C LEU A 203 6.61 2.68 -18.03
N ALA A 204 6.61 2.71 -16.70
CA ALA A 204 5.62 2.07 -15.87
C ALA A 204 4.78 3.13 -15.17
N TYR A 205 3.48 2.89 -15.03
CA TYR A 205 2.55 3.80 -14.37
C TYR A 205 1.52 3.02 -13.55
N SER A 206 1.08 3.62 -12.47
CA SER A 206 0.08 3.03 -11.58
C SER A 206 -0.77 4.12 -10.94
N GLY A 207 -2.03 3.79 -10.71
CA GLY A 207 -2.96 4.64 -9.99
C GLY A 207 -3.84 3.82 -9.05
N ALA A 208 -4.19 4.43 -7.91
CA ALA A 208 -5.14 3.86 -6.97
C ALA A 208 -6.01 4.94 -6.36
N LEU A 209 -7.30 4.66 -6.26
CA LEU A 209 -8.30 5.52 -5.65
C LEU A 209 -8.97 4.76 -4.51
N PHE A 210 -9.01 5.37 -3.32
CA PHE A 210 -9.63 4.79 -2.13
C PHE A 210 -10.74 5.68 -1.63
N ALA A 211 -11.90 5.06 -1.40
CA ALA A 211 -13.08 5.67 -0.78
C ALA A 211 -13.34 4.97 0.55
N THR A 212 -13.25 5.70 1.65
CA THR A 212 -13.54 5.20 3.00
C THR A 212 -14.76 5.92 3.55
N ALA A 213 -15.68 5.21 4.18
CA ALA A 213 -16.88 5.80 4.77
C ALA A 213 -16.50 6.90 5.78
N GLY A 214 -17.08 8.09 5.60
CA GLY A 214 -16.81 9.25 6.45
C GLY A 214 -15.45 9.93 6.26
N LYS A 215 -14.69 9.57 5.22
CA LYS A 215 -13.37 10.16 4.91
C LYS A 215 -13.30 10.66 3.47
N PRO A 216 -12.40 11.61 3.17
CA PRO A 216 -12.14 12.05 1.80
C PRO A 216 -11.60 10.92 0.92
N LEU A 217 -11.74 11.10 -0.39
CA LEU A 217 -11.11 10.24 -1.38
C LEU A 217 -9.58 10.42 -1.36
N VAL A 218 -8.86 9.31 -1.39
CA VAL A 218 -7.39 9.28 -1.47
C VAL A 218 -6.98 8.84 -2.86
N LEU A 219 -6.24 9.68 -3.56
CA LEU A 219 -5.71 9.39 -4.89
C LEU A 219 -4.19 9.22 -4.85
N ASN A 220 -3.72 8.09 -5.34
CA ASN A 220 -2.31 7.77 -5.48
C ASN A 220 -1.96 7.57 -6.94
N LEU A 221 -0.90 8.21 -7.41
CA LEU A 221 -0.40 8.10 -8.77
C LEU A 221 1.12 7.88 -8.74
N TYR A 222 1.59 6.98 -9.59
CA TYR A 222 3.01 6.70 -9.77
C TYR A 222 3.35 6.62 -11.25
N ALA A 223 4.53 7.12 -11.60
CA ALA A 223 5.11 6.96 -12.91
C ALA A 223 6.61 6.72 -12.77
N GLN A 224 7.15 5.73 -13.44
CA GLN A 224 8.57 5.39 -13.42
C GLN A 224 9.11 5.23 -14.84
N TYR A 225 10.30 5.75 -15.03
CA TYR A 225 11.11 5.60 -16.23
C TYR A 225 12.23 4.58 -15.99
N PHE A 226 12.40 3.65 -16.91
CA PHE A 226 13.51 2.69 -16.87
C PHE A 226 14.75 3.33 -17.46
N LEU A 227 15.63 3.82 -16.60
CA LEU A 227 16.90 4.41 -17.02
C LEU A 227 17.86 3.31 -17.53
N ARG A 228 17.81 2.16 -16.86
CA ARG A 228 18.46 0.90 -17.21
C ARG A 228 17.53 -0.25 -16.82
N PRO A 229 17.77 -1.50 -17.31
CA PRO A 229 16.99 -2.64 -16.84
C PRO A 229 16.94 -2.76 -15.31
N GLU A 230 18.06 -2.42 -14.64
CA GLU A 230 18.21 -2.56 -13.20
C GLU A 230 17.83 -1.30 -12.42
N LEU A 231 17.68 -0.13 -13.07
CA LEU A 231 17.47 1.16 -12.40
C LEU A 231 16.27 1.89 -12.97
N ARG A 232 15.31 2.15 -12.10
CA ARG A 232 14.09 2.91 -12.40
C ARG A 232 14.05 4.17 -11.54
N LEU A 233 13.70 5.29 -12.15
CA LEU A 233 13.48 6.56 -11.47
C LEU A 233 12.08 7.04 -11.77
N GLY A 234 11.41 7.60 -10.77
CA GLY A 234 10.02 8.00 -10.97
C GLY A 234 9.56 9.14 -10.10
N LEU A 235 8.37 9.60 -10.42
CA LEU A 235 7.61 10.59 -9.68
C LEU A 235 6.38 9.93 -9.09
N HIS A 236 5.91 10.47 -7.98
CA HIS A 236 4.67 10.04 -7.39
C HIS A 236 3.89 11.21 -6.81
N ARG A 237 2.59 11.02 -6.77
CA ARG A 237 1.64 11.78 -5.97
C ARG A 237 0.92 10.80 -5.05
N HIS A 238 0.95 11.07 -3.76
CA HIS A 238 0.16 10.34 -2.79
C HIS A 238 -0.70 11.34 -2.01
N ASP A 239 -2.01 11.34 -2.27
CA ASP A 239 -2.95 12.35 -1.83
C ASP A 239 -2.42 13.78 -2.07
N ARG A 240 -1.87 14.42 -1.05
CA ARG A 240 -1.29 15.77 -1.09
C ARG A 240 0.23 15.79 -1.02
N ASP A 241 0.86 14.63 -0.99
CA ASP A 241 2.30 14.53 -0.98
C ASP A 241 2.80 14.25 -2.40
N TYR A 242 3.86 14.93 -2.80
CA TYR A 242 4.54 14.72 -4.08
C TYR A 242 5.99 14.36 -3.84
N GLY A 243 6.56 13.61 -4.74
CA GLY A 243 7.96 13.30 -4.59
C GLY A 243 8.53 12.47 -5.72
N PHE A 244 9.72 11.98 -5.47
CA PHE A 244 10.42 11.09 -6.39
C PHE A 244 10.67 9.73 -5.72
N ASN A 245 10.88 8.73 -6.55
CA ASN A 245 11.23 7.40 -6.12
C ASN A 245 12.31 6.81 -7.03
N ALA A 246 13.07 5.88 -6.49
CA ALA A 246 14.08 5.11 -7.19
C ALA A 246 13.95 3.64 -6.82
N LEU A 247 14.07 2.76 -7.79
CA LEU A 247 14.13 1.33 -7.61
C LEU A 247 15.38 0.79 -8.30
N PHE A 248 16.18 0.05 -7.56
CA PHE A 248 17.26 -0.76 -8.09
C PHE A 248 16.91 -2.23 -7.97
N GLU A 249 17.05 -2.98 -9.06
CA GLU A 249 16.76 -4.40 -9.13
C GLU A 249 17.91 -5.16 -9.77
N ASN A 250 18.41 -6.19 -9.09
CA ASN A 250 19.44 -7.06 -9.62
C ASN A 250 19.30 -8.47 -9.05
N ARG A 251 19.16 -9.47 -9.95
CA ARG A 251 19.14 -10.90 -9.63
C ARG A 251 18.11 -11.29 -8.54
N GLY A 252 16.94 -10.65 -8.55
CA GLY A 252 15.86 -10.90 -7.59
C GLY A 252 15.96 -10.05 -6.33
N LEU A 253 17.05 -9.31 -6.13
CA LEU A 253 17.17 -8.31 -5.08
C LEU A 253 16.62 -6.98 -5.58
N LYS A 254 15.74 -6.35 -4.82
CA LYS A 254 15.16 -5.05 -5.10
C LYS A 254 15.37 -4.13 -3.92
N ILE A 255 15.89 -2.94 -4.20
CA ILE A 255 16.08 -1.87 -3.20
C ILE A 255 15.28 -0.67 -3.68
N PHE A 256 14.45 -0.16 -2.82
CA PHE A 256 13.57 0.95 -3.11
C PHE A 256 13.80 2.10 -2.15
N TYR A 257 13.73 3.30 -2.71
CA TYR A 257 13.74 4.55 -1.95
C TYR A 257 12.68 5.50 -2.51
N LYS A 258 11.94 6.13 -1.60
CA LYS A 258 10.97 7.19 -1.93
C LYS A 258 11.18 8.38 -1.02
N TYR A 259 11.19 9.57 -1.60
CA TYR A 259 11.18 10.85 -0.91
C TYR A 259 9.86 11.55 -1.21
N SER A 260 9.14 11.99 -0.18
CA SER A 260 7.90 12.73 -0.33
C SER A 260 7.95 14.08 0.38
N TYR A 261 7.40 15.07 -0.27
CA TYR A 261 7.25 16.44 0.23
C TYR A 261 5.75 16.71 0.48
N PRO A 262 5.34 17.01 1.72
CA PRO A 262 3.96 17.32 2.05
C PRO A 262 3.58 18.72 1.52
N THR A 263 2.37 18.86 0.98
CA THR A 263 1.84 20.14 0.49
C THR A 263 0.76 20.71 1.41
N ASN A 264 0.41 20.00 2.48
CA ASN A 264 -0.53 20.45 3.51
C ASN A 264 0.15 21.39 4.53
N MET A 265 -0.58 21.80 5.57
CA MET A 265 -0.04 22.68 6.62
C MET A 265 1.17 22.09 7.36
N LEU A 266 1.35 20.78 7.39
CA LEU A 266 2.51 20.12 8.02
C LEU A 266 3.84 20.49 7.34
N ARG A 267 3.83 21.02 6.12
CA ARG A 267 5.03 21.54 5.42
C ARG A 267 5.77 22.63 6.20
N PHE A 268 5.09 23.33 7.09
CA PHE A 268 5.71 24.36 7.94
C PHE A 268 6.56 23.77 9.07
N PHE A 269 6.24 22.54 9.47
CA PHE A 269 6.94 21.83 10.57
C PHE A 269 7.91 20.77 10.04
N SER A 270 7.55 20.08 8.96
CA SER A 270 8.41 19.10 8.30
C SER A 270 8.25 19.16 6.79
N LYS A 271 9.37 19.04 6.09
CA LYS A 271 9.42 19.08 4.61
C LYS A 271 9.69 17.73 3.99
N GLN A 272 9.81 16.67 4.78
CA GLN A 272 10.33 15.41 4.26
C GLN A 272 9.71 14.19 4.90
N SER A 273 9.46 13.21 4.05
CA SER A 273 9.13 11.85 4.44
C SER A 273 9.94 10.88 3.59
N HIS A 274 10.38 9.80 4.18
CA HIS A 274 11.27 8.84 3.54
C HIS A 274 10.70 7.44 3.66
N THR A 275 10.68 6.71 2.55
CA THR A 275 10.32 5.29 2.53
C THR A 275 11.50 4.49 2.00
N PHE A 276 11.88 3.46 2.72
CA PHE A 276 12.90 2.49 2.33
C PHE A 276 12.24 1.13 2.16
N GLY A 277 12.56 0.44 1.09
CA GLY A 277 12.06 -0.89 0.82
C GLY A 277 13.18 -1.81 0.36
N PHE A 278 13.03 -3.06 0.76
CA PHE A 278 13.89 -4.15 0.36
C PHE A 278 13.01 -5.34 0.03
N SER A 279 13.27 -6.02 -1.09
CA SER A 279 12.64 -7.30 -1.36
C SER A 279 13.59 -8.27 -2.04
N TYR A 280 13.33 -9.55 -1.85
CA TYR A 280 14.12 -10.62 -2.44
C TYR A 280 13.22 -11.73 -2.95
N ASP A 281 13.35 -12.02 -4.25
CA ASP A 281 12.70 -13.13 -4.92
C ASP A 281 13.58 -14.37 -4.81
N PHE A 282 13.17 -15.32 -3.94
CA PHE A 282 13.94 -16.54 -3.67
C PHE A 282 13.55 -17.71 -4.58
N VAL A 283 12.41 -17.64 -5.27
CA VAL A 283 11.98 -18.60 -6.28
C VAL A 283 12.06 -17.97 -7.66
N LYS A 284 12.97 -18.49 -8.49
CA LYS A 284 13.11 -18.08 -9.89
C LYS A 284 12.40 -19.10 -10.76
N GLU A 285 11.10 -18.98 -10.94
CA GLU A 285 10.41 -19.71 -12.00
C GLU A 285 10.63 -19.03 -13.35
N LYS A 286 10.78 -19.83 -14.42
CA LYS A 286 10.54 -19.34 -15.78
C LYS A 286 9.03 -19.10 -15.90
N ARG A 287 8.63 -17.86 -15.62
CA ARG A 287 7.23 -17.45 -15.68
C ARG A 287 6.73 -17.58 -17.12
N ARG A 288 5.55 -18.14 -17.31
CA ARG A 288 4.83 -18.04 -18.57
C ARG A 288 4.30 -16.62 -18.81
N VAL A 289 4.03 -15.90 -17.72
CA VAL A 289 3.54 -14.53 -17.69
C VAL A 289 4.33 -13.77 -16.64
N GLU A 290 4.96 -12.66 -17.02
CA GLU A 290 5.62 -11.75 -16.07
C GLU A 290 4.56 -11.03 -15.24
N SER A 291 4.87 -10.68 -14.00
CA SER A 291 3.95 -9.91 -13.19
C SER A 291 3.70 -8.54 -13.83
N PRO A 292 2.45 -8.11 -14.05
CA PRO A 292 2.14 -6.79 -14.58
C PRO A 292 2.39 -5.68 -13.56
N VAL A 293 2.63 -6.05 -12.33
CA VAL A 293 3.00 -5.12 -11.27
C VAL A 293 4.50 -4.89 -11.37
N PHE A 294 4.89 -3.93 -12.18
CA PHE A 294 6.27 -3.65 -12.60
C PHE A 294 7.22 -3.31 -11.48
N PHE A 295 6.69 -3.05 -10.33
CA PHE A 295 7.45 -2.83 -9.13
C PHE A 295 7.85 -4.15 -8.44
N LEU A 296 7.34 -5.27 -8.94
CA LEU A 296 7.58 -6.62 -8.44
C LEU A 296 8.37 -7.51 -9.42
N ASN A 297 8.68 -7.01 -10.61
CA ASN A 297 9.49 -7.72 -11.62
C ASN A 297 10.92 -7.28 -11.56
#